data_71a3a666aafa415c0bec0d6b139ea5bd
#
_entry.id   71a3a666aafa415c0bec0d6b139ea5bd
#
_cell.length_a   1.000
_cell.length_b   1.000
_cell.length_c   1.000
_cell.angle_alpha   90.00
_cell.angle_beta   90.00
_cell.angle_gamma   90.00
#
_symmetry.space_group_name_H-M   'P 1'
#
loop_
_entity.id
_entity.type
_entity.pdbx_description
1 polymer ?
#
loop_
_entity_poly.entity_id
_entity_poly.type
_entity_poly.pdbx_seq_one_letter_code
_entity_poly.pdbx_strand_id
1 'polypeptide(L)' 'MMRIVTEPVRTMRGELEVAAYKVATFARNHPGQWVQTDELPANYAARITTGTAREFQPDSEWRVSQKGGLLHVKYVG' A
#
# COMPACT_ATOMS: atom_id res chain seq x y z
N MET A 1 25.33 -16.88 -14.85
CA MET A 1 24.80 -16.68 -14.89
C MET A 1 23.84 -16.28 -14.88
N MET A 2 23.60 -16.16 -14.64
CA MET A 2 22.81 -15.80 -14.63
C MET A 2 21.92 -15.42 -14.25
N ARG A 3 21.51 -15.24 -14.17
CA ARG A 3 20.75 -14.87 -13.77
C ARG A 3 19.96 -14.22 -13.77
N ILE A 4 19.53 -14.26 -13.80
CA ILE A 4 18.70 -13.62 -13.43
C ILE A 4 18.07 -12.51 -13.79
N VAL A 5 17.99 -12.27 -14.58
CA VAL A 5 17.79 -11.09 -14.91
C VAL A 5 16.50 -10.62 -15.40
N THR A 6 15.63 -11.42 -15.82
CA THR A 6 14.29 -11.06 -16.13
C THR A 6 13.52 -10.72 -14.89
N GLU A 7 14.11 -11.04 -13.78
CA GLU A 7 13.48 -10.80 -12.53
C GLU A 7 13.16 -9.36 -12.23
N PRO A 8 13.98 -8.38 -12.64
CA PRO A 8 13.70 -7.01 -12.25
C PRO A 8 12.32 -6.53 -12.59
N VAL A 9 11.81 -6.89 -13.75
CA VAL A 9 10.51 -6.40 -14.16
C VAL A 9 9.41 -6.96 -13.30
N ARG A 10 9.43 -8.26 -13.10
CA ARG A 10 8.44 -8.87 -12.26
C ARG A 10 8.61 -8.51 -10.81
N THR A 11 9.85 -8.28 -10.43
CA THR A 11 10.14 -7.90 -9.08
C THR A 11 9.49 -6.58 -8.74
N MET A 12 9.50 -5.62 -9.67
CA MET A 12 8.87 -4.34 -9.39
C MET A 12 7.40 -4.50 -9.09
N ARG A 13 6.70 -5.35 -9.87
CA ARG A 13 5.33 -5.59 -9.59
C ARG A 13 5.15 -6.27 -8.25
N GLY A 14 6.00 -7.26 -7.98
CA GLY A 14 5.94 -7.96 -6.73
C GLY A 14 6.26 -7.07 -5.56
N GLU A 15 7.19 -6.13 -5.76
CA GLU A 15 7.54 -5.21 -4.69
C GLU A 15 6.36 -4.34 -4.30
N LEU A 16 5.60 -3.88 -5.28
CA LEU A 16 4.44 -3.06 -4.97
C LEU A 16 3.40 -3.85 -4.20
N GLU A 17 3.17 -5.08 -4.60
CA GLU A 17 2.22 -5.93 -3.90
C GLU A 17 2.69 -6.26 -2.49
N VAL A 18 3.97 -6.53 -2.33
CA VAL A 18 4.54 -6.82 -1.03
C VAL A 18 4.45 -5.60 -0.14
N ALA A 19 4.76 -4.42 -0.70
CA ALA A 19 4.68 -3.19 0.08
C ALA A 19 3.25 -2.93 0.53
N ALA A 20 2.28 -3.13 -0.36
CA ALA A 20 0.88 -2.94 0.00
C ALA A 20 0.47 -3.88 1.11
N TYR A 21 0.90 -5.13 1.04
CA TYR A 21 0.57 -6.11 2.07
C TYR A 21 1.18 -5.71 3.42
N LYS A 22 2.44 -5.27 3.39
CA LYS A 22 3.12 -4.86 4.62
C LYS A 22 2.44 -3.66 5.25
N VAL A 23 2.12 -2.66 4.44
CA VAL A 23 1.49 -1.45 4.94
C VAL A 23 0.11 -1.77 5.51
N ALA A 24 -0.66 -2.57 4.79
CA ALA A 24 -1.99 -2.94 5.25
C ALA A 24 -1.94 -3.73 6.55
N THR A 25 -1.01 -4.66 6.65
CA THR A 25 -0.87 -5.47 7.86
C THR A 25 -0.47 -4.60 9.03
N PHE A 26 0.50 -3.70 8.81
CA PHE A 26 0.95 -2.81 9.88
C PHE A 26 -0.20 -1.94 10.35
N ALA A 27 -0.97 -1.38 9.42
CA ALA A 27 -2.07 -0.50 9.79
C ALA A 27 -3.17 -1.26 10.53
N ARG A 28 -3.44 -2.51 10.13
CA ARG A 28 -4.45 -3.30 10.82
C ARG A 28 -4.02 -3.64 12.24
N ASN A 29 -2.72 -3.72 12.47
CA ASN A 29 -2.21 -3.97 13.83
C ASN A 29 -2.18 -2.71 14.67
N HIS A 30 -2.48 -1.54 14.06
CA HIS A 30 -2.52 -0.27 14.77
C HIS A 30 -3.80 0.46 14.38
N PRO A 31 -4.97 -0.13 14.67
CA PRO A 31 -6.22 0.48 14.20
C PRO A 31 -6.43 1.85 14.81
N GLY A 32 -7.00 2.73 14.01
CA GLY A 32 -7.28 4.08 14.46
C GLY A 32 -6.10 5.02 14.40
N GLN A 33 -4.94 4.55 13.95
CA GLN A 33 -3.75 5.38 13.87
C GLN A 33 -3.36 5.60 12.42
N TRP A 34 -2.91 6.81 12.11
CA TRP A 34 -2.42 7.12 10.78
C TRP A 34 -1.04 6.51 10.59
N VAL A 35 -0.88 5.82 9.48
CA VAL A 35 0.39 5.20 9.12
C VAL A 35 0.93 5.92 7.91
N GLN A 36 2.10 6.52 8.03
CA GLN A 36 2.76 7.20 6.95
C GLN A 36 3.71 6.22 6.27
N THR A 37 3.72 6.21 4.95
CA THR A 37 4.60 5.29 4.25
C THR A 37 5.11 5.92 2.98
N ASP A 38 6.36 5.62 2.65
CA ASP A 38 6.93 5.97 1.36
C ASP A 38 7.11 4.72 0.50
N GLU A 39 6.68 3.57 0.97
CA GLU A 39 6.81 2.33 0.21
C GLU A 39 5.78 2.22 -0.90
N LEU A 40 4.72 3.01 -0.81
CA LEU A 40 3.70 3.07 -1.85
C LEU A 40 3.65 4.48 -2.38
N PRO A 41 3.43 4.65 -3.69
CA PRO A 41 3.33 6.00 -4.23
C PRO A 41 2.09 6.70 -3.68
N ALA A 42 2.16 8.03 -3.59
CA ALA A 42 1.06 8.78 -3.02
C ALA A 42 -0.23 8.57 -3.81
N ASN A 43 -0.13 8.41 -5.13
CA ASN A 43 -1.31 8.23 -5.95
C ASN A 43 -1.97 6.86 -5.73
N TYR A 44 -1.35 5.99 -4.93
CA TYR A 44 -1.96 4.72 -4.57
C TYR A 44 -3.24 4.95 -3.76
N ALA A 45 -3.37 6.14 -3.17
CA ALA A 45 -4.58 6.48 -2.41
C ALA A 45 -5.84 6.33 -3.26
N ALA A 46 -5.76 6.69 -4.54
CA ALA A 46 -6.91 6.55 -5.41
C ALA A 46 -7.31 5.09 -5.58
N ARG A 47 -6.34 4.20 -5.57
CA ARG A 47 -6.64 2.77 -5.71
C ARG A 47 -7.32 2.23 -4.47
N ILE A 48 -6.99 2.78 -3.32
CA ILE A 48 -7.64 2.36 -2.08
C ILE A 48 -9.08 2.86 -2.05
N THR A 49 -9.28 4.14 -2.39
CA THR A 49 -10.62 4.72 -2.31
C THR A 49 -11.57 4.17 -3.37
N THR A 50 -11.04 3.73 -4.50
CA THR A 50 -11.89 3.16 -5.55
C THR A 50 -12.10 1.66 -5.36
N GLY A 51 -11.47 1.07 -4.36
CA GLY A 51 -11.67 -0.34 -4.09
C GLY A 51 -10.86 -1.27 -4.96
N THR A 52 -9.90 -0.74 -5.71
CA THR A 52 -9.08 -1.60 -6.58
C THR A 52 -7.84 -2.13 -5.87
N ALA A 53 -7.52 -1.60 -4.70
CA ALA A 53 -6.37 -2.09 -3.94
C ALA A 53 -6.81 -3.28 -3.09
N ARG A 54 -6.40 -4.45 -3.53
CA ARG A 54 -6.87 -5.68 -2.91
C ARG A 54 -6.55 -5.78 -1.43
N GLU A 55 -5.37 -5.32 -1.04
CA GLU A 55 -4.92 -5.41 0.34
C GLU A 55 -5.66 -4.45 1.26
N PHE A 56 -6.36 -3.48 0.70
CA PHE A 56 -7.05 -2.46 1.47
C PHE A 56 -8.55 -2.55 1.28
N GLN A 57 -9.08 -3.72 1.48
CA GLN A 57 -10.51 -3.94 1.35
C GLN A 57 -11.09 -4.46 2.64
N PRO A 58 -12.33 -4.15 2.90
CA PRO A 58 -13.19 -3.26 2.11
C PRO A 58 -12.77 -1.80 2.29
N ASP A 59 -12.97 -1.02 1.25
CA ASP A 59 -12.50 0.36 1.27
C ASP A 59 -13.21 1.20 2.34
N SER A 60 -14.37 0.79 2.78
CA SER A 60 -15.09 1.51 3.81
C SER A 60 -14.40 1.45 5.17
N GLU A 61 -13.47 0.52 5.34
CA GLU A 61 -12.74 0.37 6.60
C GLU A 61 -11.40 1.10 6.59
N TRP A 62 -11.14 1.86 5.54
CA TRP A 62 -9.86 2.53 5.38
C TRP A 62 -10.05 4.01 5.14
N ARG A 63 -9.13 4.80 5.65
CA ARG A 63 -9.04 6.22 5.36
C ARG A 63 -7.67 6.48 4.78
N VAL A 64 -7.63 7.35 3.78
CA VAL A 64 -6.35 7.66 3.13
C VAL A 64 -6.21 9.16 3.00
N SER A 65 -4.96 9.60 2.95
CA SER A 65 -4.63 10.99 2.75
C SER A 65 -3.27 11.07 2.08
N GLN A 66 -3.05 12.13 1.35
CA GLN A 66 -1.76 12.42 0.76
C GLN A 66 -1.26 13.70 1.38
N LYS A 67 -0.06 13.65 1.93
CA LYS A 67 0.48 14.82 2.57
C LYS A 67 1.98 14.83 2.37
N GLY A 68 2.49 15.94 1.86
CA GLY A 68 3.91 16.06 1.61
C GLY A 68 4.44 15.04 0.62
N GLY A 69 3.60 14.61 -0.31
CA GLY A 69 4.00 13.62 -1.29
C GLY A 69 4.02 12.20 -0.76
N LEU A 70 3.56 11.99 0.47
CA LEU A 70 3.56 10.68 1.08
C LEU A 70 2.15 10.18 1.30
N LEU A 71 2.00 8.87 1.23
CA LEU A 71 0.72 8.23 1.47
C LEU A 71 0.51 8.02 2.97
N HIS A 72 -0.68 8.35 3.43
CA HIS A 72 -1.09 8.09 4.81
C HIS A 72 -2.34 7.23 4.78
N VAL A 73 -2.34 6.16 5.55
CA VAL A 73 -3.50 5.28 5.63
C VAL A 73 -3.87 5.07 7.08
N LYS A 74 -5.15 4.82 7.30
CA LYS A 74 -5.66 4.53 8.64
C LYS A 74 -6.71 3.44 8.52
N TYR A 75 -6.55 2.40 9.31
CA TYR A 75 -7.53 1.32 9.34
C TYR A 75 -8.52 1.62 10.46
N VAL A 76 -9.78 1.76 10.09
CA VAL A 76 -10.83 2.14 11.05
C VAL A 76 -11.85 1.05 11.28
N GLY A 77 -11.73 -0.02 10.50
CA GLY A 77 -12.67 -1.13 10.63
C GLY A 77 -12.26 -2.10 11.65
#